data_ea1c6b909634d5c51e2e45f1a2a6ffde
#
_entry.id   ea1c6b909634d5c51e2e45f1a2a6ffde
#
_cell.length_a   1.000
_cell.length_b   1.000
_cell.length_c   1.000
_cell.angle_alpha   90.00
_cell.angle_beta   90.00
_cell.angle_gamma   90.00
#
_symmetry.space_group_name_H-M   'P 1'
#
loop_
_entity.id
_entity.type
_entity.pdbx_description
1 polymer ?
#
loop_
_entity_poly.entity_id
_entity_poly.type
_entity_poly.pdbx_seq_one_letter_code
_entity_poly.pdbx_strand_id
1 'polypeptide(L)'
;KIFGTADRSDAIYSEPRVWAGHQMFSPRQATEETPESTELPFIMKPDHKLSIFDAQNYLSNHYEGTKFDPLGHGEHAHKYRPISLAKTQESHILQMNRPSANIHWLAMGVDAESTYVPFFNGITDTPAPYKRGKLPAQLNSAYWIFKHASVLVDSHLHDFLPLLRDVQKERNAAAIKMIAETDRRLPSLKGEARATFLTRQSDGYATDTLNAYKKLSLELITKMTDYCELNFNTDENL
;
A
#
# COMPACT_ATOMS: atom_id res chain seq x y z
N LYS A 1 16.42 -17.77 12.97
CA LYS A 1 17.16 -18.30 11.78
C LYS A 1 16.39 -19.35 10.96
N ILE A 2 15.15 -19.67 11.27
CA ILE A 2 14.36 -20.66 10.51
C ILE A 2 13.82 -20.05 9.19
N PHE A 3 13.58 -18.74 9.16
CA PHE A 3 12.95 -18.04 8.03
C PHE A 3 13.83 -17.00 7.34
N GLY A 4 15.04 -16.78 7.82
CA GLY A 4 16.05 -15.94 7.18
C GLY A 4 16.93 -16.74 6.21
N THR A 5 17.85 -16.06 5.53
CA THR A 5 18.90 -16.68 4.72
C THR A 5 19.96 -17.38 5.56
N ALA A 6 19.97 -17.13 6.87
CA ALA A 6 20.92 -17.61 7.87
C ALA A 6 22.39 -17.23 7.55
N ASP A 7 22.58 -16.11 6.84
CA ASP A 7 23.87 -15.52 6.53
C ASP A 7 23.90 -14.02 6.87
N ARG A 8 25.03 -13.35 6.58
CA ARG A 8 25.23 -11.93 6.90
C ARG A 8 24.26 -10.98 6.17
N SER A 9 23.59 -11.42 5.11
CA SER A 9 22.63 -10.59 4.38
C SER A 9 21.35 -10.33 5.19
N ASP A 10 21.05 -11.19 6.18
CA ASP A 10 19.89 -11.00 7.06
C ASP A 10 19.98 -9.69 7.85
N ALA A 11 21.16 -9.23 8.20
CA ALA A 11 21.37 -7.95 8.88
C ALA A 11 20.94 -6.72 8.03
N ILE A 12 20.77 -6.89 6.73
CA ILE A 12 20.32 -5.83 5.82
C ILE A 12 18.88 -6.08 5.34
N TYR A 13 18.51 -7.35 5.17
CA TYR A 13 17.24 -7.72 4.53
C TYR A 13 16.15 -8.18 5.50
N SER A 14 16.45 -9.09 6.40
CA SER A 14 15.43 -9.77 7.22
C SER A 14 15.28 -9.16 8.60
N GLU A 15 16.37 -8.98 9.32
CA GLU A 15 16.38 -8.51 10.71
C GLU A 15 15.82 -7.10 10.86
N PRO A 16 16.18 -6.10 10.02
CA PRO A 16 15.61 -4.76 10.13
C PRO A 16 14.09 -4.71 9.92
N ARG A 17 13.55 -5.59 9.08
CA ARG A 17 12.10 -5.68 8.86
C ARG A 17 11.37 -6.30 10.05
N VAL A 18 11.94 -7.34 10.67
CA VAL A 18 11.40 -7.91 11.92
C VAL A 18 11.45 -6.87 13.03
N TRP A 19 12.60 -6.21 13.22
CA TRP A 19 12.75 -5.10 14.16
C TRP A 19 11.68 -4.02 13.95
N ALA A 20 11.45 -3.57 12.71
CA ALA A 20 10.42 -2.58 12.42
C ALA A 20 9.02 -3.04 12.87
N GLY A 21 8.68 -4.31 12.64
CA GLY A 21 7.43 -4.89 13.12
C GLY A 21 7.33 -4.91 14.66
N HIS A 22 8.41 -5.25 15.35
CA HIS A 22 8.46 -5.22 16.82
C HIS A 22 8.31 -3.80 17.35
N GLN A 23 9.01 -2.82 16.77
CA GLN A 23 8.87 -1.41 17.14
C GLN A 23 7.46 -0.86 16.89
N MET A 24 6.79 -1.27 15.83
CA MET A 24 5.43 -0.82 15.52
C MET A 24 4.37 -1.46 16.44
N PHE A 25 4.51 -2.74 16.77
CA PHE A 25 3.44 -3.50 17.41
C PHE A 25 3.69 -3.84 18.87
N SER A 26 4.93 -3.86 19.30
CA SER A 26 5.34 -4.28 20.65
C SER A 26 6.46 -3.40 21.23
N PRO A 27 6.41 -2.05 21.09
CA PRO A 27 7.51 -1.17 21.50
C PRO A 27 7.90 -1.30 22.97
N ARG A 28 6.98 -1.69 23.85
CA ARG A 28 7.27 -1.90 25.28
C ARG A 28 8.19 -3.09 25.56
N GLN A 29 8.20 -4.07 24.64
CA GLN A 29 9.00 -5.29 24.76
C GLN A 29 10.29 -5.21 23.94
N ALA A 30 10.31 -4.37 22.91
CA ALA A 30 11.39 -4.25 21.92
C ALA A 30 12.39 -3.12 22.24
N THR A 31 12.47 -2.69 23.50
CA THR A 31 13.28 -1.50 23.92
C THR A 31 14.78 -1.65 23.67
N GLU A 32 15.31 -2.87 23.78
CA GLU A 32 16.74 -3.17 23.60
C GLU A 32 17.06 -3.68 22.18
N GLU A 33 16.05 -3.80 21.32
CA GLU A 33 16.25 -4.31 19.97
C GLU A 33 16.79 -3.22 19.04
N THR A 34 17.71 -3.63 18.17
CA THR A 34 18.25 -2.81 17.09
C THR A 34 17.98 -3.47 15.75
N PRO A 35 18.07 -2.73 14.64
CA PRO A 35 17.88 -3.32 13.31
C PRO A 35 18.85 -4.48 13.00
N GLU A 36 20.00 -4.53 13.68
CA GLU A 36 21.02 -5.57 13.51
C GLU A 36 20.92 -6.71 14.55
N SER A 37 19.88 -6.71 15.38
CA SER A 37 19.69 -7.75 16.39
C SER A 37 19.42 -9.11 15.73
N THR A 38 20.24 -10.12 16.05
CA THR A 38 20.21 -11.44 15.41
C THR A 38 19.32 -12.47 16.13
N GLU A 39 18.93 -12.19 17.37
CA GLU A 39 18.17 -13.08 18.26
C GLU A 39 16.75 -12.54 18.48
N LEU A 40 16.14 -11.97 17.43
CA LEU A 40 14.78 -11.45 17.52
C LEU A 40 13.74 -12.58 17.74
N PRO A 41 12.79 -12.40 18.67
CA PRO A 41 11.72 -13.36 18.90
C PRO A 41 10.90 -13.63 17.62
N PHE A 42 10.64 -14.90 17.32
CA PHE A 42 9.77 -15.27 16.18
C PHE A 42 8.29 -14.91 16.42
N ILE A 43 7.84 -14.98 17.66
CA ILE A 43 6.48 -14.61 18.07
C ILE A 43 6.60 -13.60 19.21
N MET A 44 5.91 -12.46 19.05
CA MET A 44 5.81 -11.43 20.07
C MET A 44 4.36 -11.01 20.23
N LYS A 45 3.92 -10.81 21.48
CA LYS A 45 2.57 -10.34 21.76
C LYS A 45 2.51 -8.83 21.48
N PRO A 46 1.58 -8.35 20.64
CA PRO A 46 1.44 -6.91 20.41
C PRO A 46 0.94 -6.19 21.68
N ASP A 47 1.34 -4.94 21.85
CA ASP A 47 0.95 -4.09 22.98
C ASP A 47 -0.52 -3.64 22.91
N HIS A 48 -1.13 -3.75 21.73
CA HIS A 48 -2.55 -3.45 21.49
C HIS A 48 -3.15 -4.43 20.47
N LYS A 49 -4.47 -4.43 20.35
CA LYS A 49 -5.15 -5.23 19.33
C LYS A 49 -4.88 -4.63 17.94
N LEU A 50 -4.28 -5.42 17.06
CA LEU A 50 -3.97 -4.99 15.71
C LEU A 50 -5.23 -4.91 14.84
N SER A 51 -5.32 -3.86 14.05
CA SER A 51 -6.31 -3.65 13.01
C SER A 51 -5.77 -4.06 11.63
N ILE A 52 -6.64 -4.08 10.64
CA ILE A 52 -6.23 -4.29 9.24
C ILE A 52 -5.30 -3.17 8.74
N PHE A 53 -5.49 -1.94 9.23
CA PHE A 53 -4.67 -0.80 8.85
C PHE A 53 -3.25 -0.88 9.44
N ASP A 54 -3.09 -1.48 10.62
CA ASP A 54 -1.75 -1.73 11.18
C ASP A 54 -0.97 -2.71 10.28
N ALA A 55 -1.63 -3.74 9.77
CA ALA A 55 -1.02 -4.67 8.84
C ALA A 55 -0.69 -4.00 7.49
N GLN A 56 -1.58 -3.15 6.96
CA GLN A 56 -1.32 -2.37 5.75
C GLN A 56 -0.13 -1.43 5.95
N ASN A 57 -0.10 -0.68 7.06
CA ASN A 57 0.99 0.24 7.39
C ASN A 57 2.33 -0.49 7.52
N TYR A 58 2.33 -1.69 8.12
CA TYR A 58 3.55 -2.49 8.22
C TYR A 58 4.06 -2.94 6.84
N LEU A 59 3.19 -3.46 6.00
CA LEU A 59 3.58 -3.90 4.64
C LEU A 59 4.06 -2.73 3.78
N SER A 60 3.48 -1.55 3.95
CA SER A 60 3.84 -0.32 3.24
C SER A 60 5.04 0.41 3.87
N ASN A 61 5.63 -0.12 4.94
CA ASN A 61 6.65 0.57 5.72
C ASN A 61 8.02 0.63 5.00
N HIS A 62 8.64 1.80 5.06
CA HIS A 62 10.02 2.06 4.64
C HIS A 62 10.83 2.75 5.76
N TYR A 63 10.57 2.39 7.01
CA TYR A 63 11.22 2.94 8.23
C TYR A 63 10.88 4.41 8.49
N GLU A 64 9.67 4.86 8.11
CA GLU A 64 9.19 6.22 8.30
C GLU A 64 9.39 6.72 9.72
N GLY A 65 9.88 7.95 9.86
CA GLY A 65 10.11 8.59 11.14
C GLY A 65 11.35 8.09 11.90
N THR A 66 12.14 7.19 11.31
CA THR A 66 13.42 6.75 11.85
C THR A 66 14.62 7.35 11.08
N LYS A 67 15.82 7.25 11.63
CA LYS A 67 17.05 7.64 10.92
C LYS A 67 17.37 6.76 9.70
N PHE A 68 16.61 5.69 9.47
CA PHE A 68 16.78 4.73 8.38
C PHE A 68 15.77 4.96 7.24
N ASP A 69 14.88 5.93 7.39
CA ASP A 69 13.90 6.29 6.36
C ASP A 69 14.63 6.72 5.08
N PRO A 70 14.46 5.99 3.94
CA PRO A 70 15.11 6.33 2.68
C PRO A 70 14.66 7.69 2.12
N LEU A 71 13.54 8.24 2.59
CA LEU A 71 13.08 9.59 2.25
C LEU A 71 13.72 10.67 3.13
N GLY A 72 14.41 10.27 4.19
CA GLY A 72 15.16 11.16 5.04
C GLY A 72 16.52 11.54 4.43
N HIS A 73 17.12 12.63 4.93
CA HIS A 73 18.44 13.10 4.51
C HIS A 73 19.57 12.63 5.46
N GLY A 74 19.31 11.67 6.34
CA GLY A 74 20.26 11.15 7.30
C GLY A 74 21.32 10.23 6.68
N GLU A 75 22.50 10.15 7.29
CA GLU A 75 23.61 9.27 6.89
C GLU A 75 23.17 7.79 6.74
N HIS A 76 22.13 7.39 7.48
CA HIS A 76 21.65 6.01 7.51
C HIS A 76 20.39 5.78 6.67
N ALA A 77 19.93 6.77 5.88
CA ALA A 77 18.66 6.72 5.15
C ALA A 77 18.51 5.52 4.20
N HIS A 78 19.60 5.00 3.66
CA HIS A 78 19.58 3.86 2.74
C HIS A 78 20.30 2.61 3.28
N LYS A 79 20.49 2.54 4.59
CA LYS A 79 21.29 1.45 5.19
C LYS A 79 20.62 0.09 5.07
N TYR A 80 19.30 0.03 5.19
CA TYR A 80 18.53 -1.21 5.20
C TYR A 80 17.53 -1.26 4.07
N ARG A 81 17.28 -2.47 3.59
CA ARG A 81 16.23 -2.72 2.61
C ARG A 81 14.86 -2.62 3.28
N PRO A 82 13.98 -1.69 2.86
CA PRO A 82 12.64 -1.54 3.45
C PRO A 82 11.73 -2.73 3.18
N ILE A 83 10.56 -2.74 3.81
CA ILE A 83 9.49 -3.72 3.58
C ILE A 83 8.85 -3.44 2.22
N SER A 84 8.35 -2.21 2.03
CA SER A 84 7.87 -1.73 0.74
C SER A 84 9.04 -1.36 -0.18
N LEU A 85 9.04 -1.90 -1.39
CA LEU A 85 10.12 -1.73 -2.36
C LEU A 85 9.57 -1.17 -3.67
N ALA A 86 10.36 -0.34 -4.36
CA ALA A 86 10.04 0.19 -5.69
C ALA A 86 9.73 -0.90 -6.74
N LYS A 87 10.23 -2.12 -6.55
CA LYS A 87 9.99 -3.28 -7.41
C LYS A 87 8.89 -4.23 -6.91
N THR A 88 8.20 -3.91 -5.81
CA THR A 88 7.04 -4.67 -5.36
C THR A 88 5.99 -4.70 -6.48
N GLN A 89 5.48 -5.87 -6.79
CA GLN A 89 4.48 -6.06 -7.84
C GLN A 89 3.06 -6.12 -7.30
N GLU A 90 2.91 -6.68 -6.12
CA GLU A 90 1.66 -6.72 -5.38
C GLU A 90 1.91 -6.97 -3.90
N SER A 91 0.96 -6.57 -3.07
CA SER A 91 0.89 -6.88 -1.64
C SER A 91 -0.54 -7.21 -1.28
N HIS A 92 -0.76 -8.22 -0.42
CA HIS A 92 -2.10 -8.61 -0.05
C HIS A 92 -2.24 -9.02 1.41
N ILE A 93 -3.46 -8.88 1.92
CA ILE A 93 -3.84 -9.32 3.28
C ILE A 93 -5.16 -10.07 3.20
N LEU A 94 -5.19 -11.24 3.80
CA LEU A 94 -6.41 -12.06 3.93
C LEU A 94 -7.04 -11.82 5.30
N GLN A 95 -8.10 -11.02 5.33
CA GLN A 95 -8.86 -10.76 6.55
C GLN A 95 -9.92 -11.84 6.74
N MET A 96 -9.62 -12.80 7.61
CA MET A 96 -10.44 -13.97 7.86
C MET A 96 -11.32 -13.81 9.11
N ASN A 97 -12.26 -14.74 9.28
CA ASN A 97 -13.14 -14.82 10.46
C ASN A 97 -14.01 -13.57 10.70
N ARG A 98 -14.37 -12.86 9.64
CA ARG A 98 -15.32 -11.76 9.73
C ARG A 98 -16.76 -12.30 9.86
N PRO A 99 -17.63 -11.62 10.61
CA PRO A 99 -19.01 -12.08 10.78
C PRO A 99 -19.83 -12.13 9.48
N SER A 100 -19.51 -11.27 8.53
CA SER A 100 -20.29 -11.10 7.28
C SER A 100 -19.66 -11.80 6.08
N ALA A 101 -18.51 -11.32 5.63
CA ALA A 101 -17.71 -11.91 4.55
C ALA A 101 -16.23 -11.61 4.77
N ASN A 102 -15.37 -12.59 4.50
CA ASN A 102 -13.93 -12.39 4.51
C ASN A 102 -13.53 -11.44 3.39
N ILE A 103 -12.41 -10.76 3.56
CA ILE A 103 -11.90 -9.79 2.59
C ILE A 103 -10.48 -10.14 2.19
N HIS A 104 -10.22 -10.14 0.90
CA HIS A 104 -8.91 -10.09 0.30
C HIS A 104 -8.57 -8.63 -0.02
N TRP A 105 -7.67 -8.04 0.73
CA TRP A 105 -7.13 -6.71 0.48
C TRP A 105 -5.95 -6.83 -0.48
N LEU A 106 -5.99 -6.12 -1.59
CA LEU A 106 -4.99 -6.20 -2.65
C LEU A 106 -4.47 -4.81 -3.02
N ALA A 107 -3.18 -4.60 -2.89
CA ALA A 107 -2.45 -3.45 -3.43
C ALA A 107 -1.62 -3.89 -4.64
N MET A 108 -1.77 -3.22 -5.77
CA MET A 108 -1.03 -3.51 -6.99
C MET A 108 0.13 -2.53 -7.14
N GLY A 109 1.32 -3.03 -7.49
CA GLY A 109 2.54 -2.22 -7.59
C GLY A 109 3.20 -1.98 -6.24
N VAL A 110 3.78 -0.82 -6.03
CA VAL A 110 4.45 -0.42 -4.78
C VAL A 110 3.39 -0.14 -3.72
N ASP A 111 3.35 -0.96 -2.69
CA ASP A 111 2.31 -0.92 -1.67
C ASP A 111 2.31 0.38 -0.84
N ALA A 112 3.47 0.99 -0.59
CA ALA A 112 3.56 2.32 0.02
C ALA A 112 2.88 3.43 -0.82
N GLU A 113 2.80 3.24 -2.13
CA GLU A 113 2.28 4.21 -3.10
C GLU A 113 0.94 3.78 -3.73
N SER A 114 0.43 2.63 -3.31
CA SER A 114 -0.85 2.07 -3.76
C SER A 114 -1.91 2.18 -2.67
N THR A 115 -3.13 1.80 -3.02
CA THR A 115 -4.25 1.64 -2.07
C THR A 115 -4.64 0.18 -2.03
N TYR A 116 -4.82 -0.37 -0.83
CA TYR A 116 -5.38 -1.71 -0.66
C TYR A 116 -6.86 -1.73 -1.00
N VAL A 117 -7.20 -2.43 -2.06
CA VAL A 117 -8.57 -2.59 -2.56
C VAL A 117 -9.20 -3.83 -1.93
N PRO A 118 -10.35 -3.71 -1.23
CA PRO A 118 -11.01 -4.84 -0.61
C PRO A 118 -11.88 -5.61 -1.62
N PHE A 119 -11.56 -6.87 -1.83
CA PHE A 119 -12.38 -7.83 -2.56
C PHE A 119 -13.02 -8.80 -1.57
N PHE A 120 -14.34 -8.86 -1.54
CA PHE A 120 -15.05 -9.77 -0.65
C PHE A 120 -14.95 -11.22 -1.13
N ASN A 121 -14.79 -12.16 -0.22
CA ASN A 121 -14.97 -13.58 -0.53
C ASN A 121 -16.43 -13.85 -0.94
N GLY A 122 -16.61 -14.56 -2.06
CA GLY A 122 -17.92 -14.85 -2.63
C GLY A 122 -18.32 -13.93 -3.79
N ILE A 123 -17.40 -13.06 -4.27
CA ILE A 123 -17.58 -12.39 -5.57
C ILE A 123 -17.52 -13.39 -6.72
N THR A 124 -18.17 -13.10 -7.83
CA THR A 124 -18.18 -13.98 -9.01
C THR A 124 -17.09 -13.62 -10.02
N ASP A 125 -16.61 -12.37 -9.99
CA ASP A 125 -15.59 -11.88 -10.89
C ASP A 125 -14.87 -10.65 -10.30
N THR A 126 -13.79 -10.20 -10.95
CA THR A 126 -13.06 -8.96 -10.65
C THR A 126 -13.06 -8.05 -11.89
N PRO A 127 -12.89 -6.73 -11.73
CA PRO A 127 -12.85 -5.81 -12.85
C PRO A 127 -11.76 -6.19 -13.87
N ALA A 128 -12.05 -6.02 -15.16
CA ALA A 128 -11.14 -6.39 -16.24
C ALA A 128 -9.70 -5.82 -16.09
N PRO A 129 -9.48 -4.61 -15.57
CA PRO A 129 -8.12 -4.10 -15.34
C PRO A 129 -7.27 -4.95 -14.39
N TYR A 130 -7.88 -5.64 -13.40
CA TYR A 130 -7.17 -6.53 -12.47
C TYR A 130 -6.76 -7.87 -13.05
N LYS A 131 -7.25 -8.20 -14.25
CA LYS A 131 -6.93 -9.42 -15.01
C LYS A 131 -5.90 -9.18 -16.13
N ARG A 132 -5.33 -7.98 -16.20
CA ARG A 132 -4.42 -7.57 -17.29
C ARG A 132 -3.08 -7.16 -16.71
N GLY A 133 -1.99 -7.56 -17.38
CA GLY A 133 -0.64 -7.25 -16.91
C GLY A 133 0.39 -7.63 -17.97
N LYS A 134 0.41 -6.94 -19.12
CA LYS A 134 1.37 -7.19 -20.21
C LYS A 134 2.32 -6.01 -20.39
N LEU A 135 3.47 -6.26 -20.99
CA LEU A 135 4.37 -5.26 -21.54
C LEU A 135 3.97 -4.93 -23.00
N PRO A 136 4.17 -3.69 -23.47
CA PRO A 136 4.53 -2.50 -22.69
C PRO A 136 3.41 -2.07 -21.74
N ALA A 137 3.68 -1.05 -20.89
CA ALA A 137 2.72 -0.48 -19.96
C ALA A 137 1.41 -0.06 -20.65
N GLN A 138 0.28 -0.38 -20.04
CA GLN A 138 -1.05 -0.10 -20.60
C GLN A 138 -1.99 0.41 -19.50
N LEU A 139 -2.56 1.60 -19.66
CA LEU A 139 -3.44 2.23 -18.67
C LEU A 139 -4.87 1.61 -18.60
N ASN A 140 -5.03 0.40 -19.11
CA ASN A 140 -6.18 -0.48 -18.90
C ASN A 140 -5.88 -1.66 -17.98
N SER A 141 -4.68 -1.69 -17.36
CA SER A 141 -4.25 -2.63 -16.33
C SER A 141 -4.18 -1.94 -14.98
N ALA A 142 -4.75 -2.55 -13.94
CA ALA A 142 -4.67 -2.02 -12.57
C ALA A 142 -3.22 -1.82 -12.13
N TYR A 143 -2.36 -2.83 -12.33
CA TYR A 143 -0.94 -2.74 -12.04
C TYR A 143 -0.31 -1.48 -12.66
N TRP A 144 -0.52 -1.26 -13.97
CA TRP A 144 0.11 -0.14 -14.66
C TRP A 144 -0.50 1.22 -14.31
N ILE A 145 -1.78 1.28 -13.90
CA ILE A 145 -2.39 2.50 -13.39
C ILE A 145 -1.74 2.92 -12.07
N PHE A 146 -1.59 2.01 -11.11
CA PHE A 146 -0.91 2.29 -9.86
C PHE A 146 0.58 2.60 -10.08
N LYS A 147 1.27 1.78 -10.88
CA LYS A 147 2.70 1.98 -11.18
C LYS A 147 2.98 3.29 -11.91
N HIS A 148 2.08 3.73 -12.77
CA HIS A 148 2.20 5.04 -13.44
C HIS A 148 2.16 6.19 -12.42
N ALA A 149 1.18 6.20 -11.51
CA ALA A 149 1.13 7.20 -10.45
C ALA A 149 2.39 7.14 -9.54
N SER A 150 2.83 5.92 -9.16
CA SER A 150 4.04 5.68 -8.39
C SER A 150 5.27 6.32 -9.02
N VAL A 151 5.54 6.05 -10.30
CA VAL A 151 6.70 6.62 -11.01
C VAL A 151 6.64 8.15 -11.09
N LEU A 152 5.44 8.72 -11.25
CA LEU A 152 5.27 10.18 -11.26
C LEU A 152 5.53 10.78 -9.86
N VAL A 153 5.05 10.13 -8.80
CA VAL A 153 5.32 10.56 -7.42
C VAL A 153 6.82 10.50 -7.12
N ASP A 154 7.48 9.40 -7.46
CA ASP A 154 8.91 9.18 -7.23
C ASP A 154 9.78 10.26 -7.89
N SER A 155 9.35 10.81 -9.03
CA SER A 155 10.14 11.80 -9.78
C SER A 155 10.35 13.12 -9.01
N HIS A 156 9.40 13.52 -8.16
CA HIS A 156 9.45 14.70 -7.30
C HIS A 156 8.80 14.38 -5.95
N LEU A 157 9.37 13.42 -5.24
CA LEU A 157 8.74 12.75 -4.10
C LEU A 157 8.26 13.70 -3.00
N HIS A 158 9.09 14.69 -2.60
CA HIS A 158 8.71 15.63 -1.55
C HIS A 158 7.49 16.47 -1.87
N ASP A 159 7.33 16.85 -3.15
CA ASP A 159 6.24 17.70 -3.60
C ASP A 159 4.97 16.90 -3.90
N PHE A 160 5.12 15.64 -4.34
CA PHE A 160 4.01 14.83 -4.86
C PHE A 160 3.48 13.79 -3.86
N LEU A 161 4.29 13.39 -2.88
CA LEU A 161 3.85 12.46 -1.84
C LEU A 161 2.61 12.96 -1.07
N PRO A 162 2.46 14.24 -0.70
CA PRO A 162 1.24 14.74 -0.05
C PRO A 162 -0.02 14.50 -0.88
N LEU A 163 0.02 14.71 -2.20
CA LEU A 163 -1.12 14.50 -3.10
C LEU A 163 -1.53 13.02 -3.14
N LEU A 164 -0.55 12.13 -3.21
CA LEU A 164 -0.80 10.70 -3.12
C LEU A 164 -1.43 10.32 -1.77
N ARG A 165 -0.91 10.83 -0.66
CA ARG A 165 -1.43 10.58 0.70
C ARG A 165 -2.87 11.02 0.87
N ASP A 166 -3.26 12.14 0.25
CA ASP A 166 -4.65 12.59 0.25
C ASP A 166 -5.57 11.62 -0.49
N VAL A 167 -5.16 11.13 -1.65
CA VAL A 167 -5.90 10.09 -2.38
C VAL A 167 -6.01 8.79 -1.57
N GLN A 168 -4.92 8.33 -0.97
CA GLN A 168 -4.93 7.13 -0.12
C GLN A 168 -5.87 7.28 1.07
N LYS A 169 -5.85 8.43 1.75
CA LYS A 169 -6.73 8.75 2.88
C LYS A 169 -8.19 8.75 2.46
N GLU A 170 -8.51 9.38 1.34
CA GLU A 170 -9.88 9.40 0.81
C GLU A 170 -10.37 7.99 0.47
N ARG A 171 -9.53 7.20 -0.21
CA ARG A 171 -9.88 5.82 -0.58
C ARG A 171 -10.03 4.92 0.64
N ASN A 172 -9.18 5.03 1.63
CA ASN A 172 -9.30 4.27 2.88
C ASN A 172 -10.61 4.60 3.63
N ALA A 173 -10.98 5.87 3.70
CA ALA A 173 -12.27 6.28 4.29
C ALA A 173 -13.47 5.72 3.50
N ALA A 174 -13.40 5.72 2.17
CA ALA A 174 -14.41 5.14 1.31
C ALA A 174 -14.52 3.61 1.48
N ALA A 175 -13.39 2.90 1.66
CA ALA A 175 -13.37 1.47 1.94
C ALA A 175 -14.10 1.15 3.25
N ILE A 176 -13.79 1.85 4.33
CA ILE A 176 -14.44 1.67 5.63
C ILE A 176 -15.96 1.84 5.49
N LYS A 177 -16.39 2.90 4.82
CA LYS A 177 -17.82 3.18 4.60
C LYS A 177 -18.50 2.07 3.79
N MET A 178 -17.89 1.67 2.67
CA MET A 178 -18.41 0.62 1.79
C MET A 178 -18.50 -0.72 2.53
N ILE A 179 -17.49 -1.08 3.31
CA ILE A 179 -17.48 -2.32 4.09
C ILE A 179 -18.58 -2.30 5.16
N ALA A 180 -18.72 -1.21 5.92
CA ALA A 180 -19.75 -1.07 6.92
C ALA A 180 -21.18 -1.14 6.33
N GLU A 181 -21.40 -0.57 5.15
CA GLU A 181 -22.65 -0.67 4.44
C GLU A 181 -22.93 -2.11 3.94
N THR A 182 -21.89 -2.75 3.41
CA THR A 182 -21.96 -4.15 2.99
C THR A 182 -22.30 -5.07 4.15
N ASP A 183 -21.64 -4.92 5.29
CA ASP A 183 -21.88 -5.73 6.50
C ASP A 183 -23.31 -5.59 7.00
N ARG A 184 -23.93 -4.40 6.93
CA ARG A 184 -25.32 -4.18 7.32
C ARG A 184 -26.33 -4.85 6.38
N ARG A 185 -26.06 -4.89 5.10
CA ARG A 185 -26.98 -5.40 4.08
C ARG A 185 -26.85 -6.91 3.84
N LEU A 186 -25.66 -7.43 4.01
CA LEU A 186 -25.33 -8.80 3.63
C LEU A 186 -26.15 -9.90 4.32
N PRO A 187 -26.51 -9.79 5.62
CA PRO A 187 -27.30 -10.81 6.29
C PRO A 187 -28.69 -11.07 5.67
N SER A 188 -29.26 -10.07 4.97
CA SER A 188 -30.56 -10.22 4.29
C SER A 188 -30.45 -10.89 2.92
N LEU A 189 -29.25 -11.11 2.38
CA LEU A 189 -28.99 -11.62 1.05
C LEU A 189 -28.49 -13.07 1.09
N LYS A 190 -28.97 -13.90 0.15
CA LYS A 190 -28.57 -15.31 0.01
C LYS A 190 -28.31 -15.68 -1.44
N GLY A 191 -27.58 -16.77 -1.66
CA GLY A 191 -27.33 -17.33 -2.99
C GLY A 191 -26.77 -16.31 -3.99
N GLU A 192 -27.34 -16.28 -5.17
CA GLU A 192 -26.92 -15.42 -6.28
C GLU A 192 -27.05 -13.92 -5.97
N ALA A 193 -28.12 -13.51 -5.28
CA ALA A 193 -28.31 -12.11 -4.87
C ALA A 193 -27.17 -11.62 -3.95
N ARG A 194 -26.68 -12.48 -3.06
CA ARG A 194 -25.53 -12.20 -2.21
C ARG A 194 -24.25 -12.05 -3.03
N ALA A 195 -23.97 -12.98 -3.92
CA ALA A 195 -22.77 -12.96 -4.77
C ALA A 195 -22.73 -11.73 -5.68
N THR A 196 -23.84 -11.44 -6.36
CA THR A 196 -24.01 -10.25 -7.20
C THR A 196 -23.80 -8.95 -6.41
N PHE A 197 -24.36 -8.86 -5.21
CA PHE A 197 -24.18 -7.69 -4.35
C PHE A 197 -22.71 -7.49 -3.95
N LEU A 198 -22.01 -8.55 -3.49
CA LEU A 198 -20.60 -8.50 -3.12
C LEU A 198 -19.73 -8.11 -4.32
N THR A 199 -19.99 -8.70 -5.49
CA THR A 199 -19.25 -8.38 -6.72
C THR A 199 -19.41 -6.89 -7.06
N ARG A 200 -20.63 -6.37 -7.04
CA ARG A 200 -20.87 -4.95 -7.31
C ARG A 200 -20.18 -4.02 -6.33
N GLN A 201 -20.14 -4.35 -5.03
CA GLN A 201 -19.44 -3.53 -4.02
C GLN A 201 -17.93 -3.53 -4.27
N SER A 202 -17.33 -4.70 -4.50
CA SER A 202 -15.90 -4.82 -4.77
C SER A 202 -15.51 -4.12 -6.08
N ASP A 203 -16.25 -4.37 -7.16
CA ASP A 203 -15.97 -3.83 -8.49
C ASP A 203 -16.15 -2.30 -8.53
N GLY A 204 -17.21 -1.80 -7.89
CA GLY A 204 -17.46 -0.37 -7.79
C GLY A 204 -16.31 0.35 -7.08
N TYR A 205 -15.93 -0.14 -5.89
CA TYR A 205 -14.81 0.44 -5.14
C TYR A 205 -13.48 0.34 -5.92
N ALA A 206 -13.20 -0.81 -6.51
CA ALA A 206 -11.97 -1.03 -7.31
C ALA A 206 -11.92 -0.05 -8.51
N THR A 207 -13.01 0.12 -9.22
CA THR A 207 -13.12 1.05 -10.36
C THR A 207 -12.92 2.49 -9.94
N ASP A 208 -13.57 2.92 -8.85
CA ASP A 208 -13.44 4.28 -8.32
C ASP A 208 -11.99 4.56 -7.87
N THR A 209 -11.33 3.56 -7.28
CA THR A 209 -9.92 3.69 -6.88
C THR A 209 -9.01 3.82 -8.10
N LEU A 210 -9.20 3.02 -9.14
CA LEU A 210 -8.43 3.18 -10.39
C LEU A 210 -8.66 4.56 -11.05
N ASN A 211 -9.88 5.07 -11.01
CA ASN A 211 -10.19 6.41 -11.53
C ASN A 211 -9.53 7.51 -10.70
N ALA A 212 -9.48 7.37 -9.37
CA ALA A 212 -8.77 8.31 -8.49
C ALA A 212 -7.26 8.36 -8.82
N TYR A 213 -6.61 7.21 -9.05
CA TYR A 213 -5.21 7.15 -9.43
C TYR A 213 -4.93 7.69 -10.84
N LYS A 214 -5.84 7.48 -11.79
CA LYS A 214 -5.72 8.12 -13.11
C LYS A 214 -5.82 9.64 -13.01
N LYS A 215 -6.76 10.15 -12.19
CA LYS A 215 -6.89 11.58 -11.93
C LYS A 215 -5.64 12.15 -11.27
N LEU A 216 -5.12 11.47 -10.25
CA LEU A 216 -3.85 11.83 -9.61
C LEU A 216 -2.72 11.92 -10.65
N SER A 217 -2.57 10.92 -11.50
CA SER A 217 -1.52 10.92 -12.54
C SER A 217 -1.62 12.14 -13.46
N LEU A 218 -2.84 12.54 -13.87
CA LEU A 218 -3.04 13.73 -14.69
C LEU A 218 -2.69 15.01 -13.94
N GLU A 219 -3.04 15.11 -12.66
CA GLU A 219 -2.66 16.23 -11.80
C GLU A 219 -1.14 16.33 -11.64
N LEU A 220 -0.48 15.21 -11.39
CA LEU A 220 0.99 15.14 -11.26
C LEU A 220 1.67 15.59 -12.57
N ILE A 221 1.22 15.08 -13.71
CA ILE A 221 1.76 15.51 -15.03
C ILE A 221 1.59 17.01 -15.22
N THR A 222 0.42 17.58 -14.84
CA THR A 222 0.19 19.03 -14.94
C THR A 222 1.18 19.81 -14.08
N LYS A 223 1.41 19.37 -12.83
CA LYS A 223 2.40 20.01 -11.94
C LYS A 223 3.84 19.83 -12.42
N MET A 224 4.15 18.69 -13.05
CA MET A 224 5.48 18.44 -13.61
C MET A 224 5.86 19.40 -14.74
N THR A 225 4.91 20.08 -15.37
CA THR A 225 5.25 21.11 -16.38
C THR A 225 6.08 22.23 -15.79
N ASP A 226 5.91 22.52 -14.49
CA ASP A 226 6.66 23.56 -13.78
C ASP A 226 8.13 23.15 -13.50
N TYR A 227 8.43 21.84 -13.58
CA TYR A 227 9.77 21.27 -13.37
C TYR A 227 10.52 20.95 -14.66
N CYS A 228 9.95 21.30 -15.83
CA CYS A 228 10.61 21.08 -17.12
C CYS A 228 11.83 22.01 -17.25
N GLU A 229 13.01 21.44 -17.51
CA GLU A 229 14.27 22.21 -17.63
C GLU A 229 14.25 23.29 -18.73
N LEU A 230 13.43 23.10 -19.77
CA LEU A 230 13.23 24.08 -20.84
C LEU A 230 12.10 25.06 -20.56
N ASN A 231 11.58 25.10 -19.33
CA ASN A 231 10.58 26.08 -18.93
C ASN A 231 11.28 27.40 -18.60
N PHE A 232 11.30 28.34 -19.54
CA PHE A 232 11.85 29.67 -19.34
C PHE A 232 10.78 30.60 -18.75
N ASN A 233 10.75 30.73 -17.44
CA ASN A 233 9.89 31.66 -16.72
C ASN A 233 10.37 33.11 -16.80
N THR A 234 10.83 33.56 -17.96
CA THR A 234 11.27 34.93 -18.18
C THR A 234 10.18 35.83 -18.80
N ASP A 235 9.05 35.27 -19.12
CA ASP A 235 7.93 35.98 -19.70
C ASP A 235 6.91 36.33 -18.60
N GLU A 236 6.98 37.58 -18.10
CA GLU A 236 6.05 38.08 -17.06
C GLU A 236 4.59 38.17 -17.56
N ASN A 237 4.32 37.80 -18.80
CA ASN A 237 3.01 37.89 -19.47
C ASN A 237 2.34 36.53 -19.72
N LEU A 238 2.87 35.42 -19.13
CA LEU A 238 2.27 34.10 -19.25
C LEU A 238 1.60 33.68 -17.96
#